data_009d644d5ba8e16e8c976add1712d24a
#
_entry.id   009d644d5ba8e16e8c976add1712d24a
#
_cell.length_a   1.000
_cell.length_b   1.000
_cell.length_c   1.000
_cell.angle_alpha   90.00
_cell.angle_beta   90.00
_cell.angle_gamma   90.00
#
_symmetry.space_group_name_H-M   'P 1'
#
loop_
_entity.id
_entity.type
_entity.pdbx_description
1 polymer ?
#
loop_
_entity_poly.entity_id
_entity_poly.type
_entity_poly.pdbx_seq_one_letter_code
_entity_poly.pdbx_strand_id
1 'polypeptide(L)'
;MNDPNGLCFWNGFWHLFYQGYPPEDPRQHWGHAISKNLIHWEDLPYAIYPNPEGRCFSGSTFVEEDRVIAMYHGTDAGNIVAVSTDPLLLNWEKLTGKAVIPIPVQDGSPQEYTVFDPCIWSKGGKYYSLSGGTLLTKPGGLRRAADFLFRSNDLIHWEYLHPFTEGDIFTLVGDDGACPYFWPIGDKYILLFYSHMSGGQYLLGDYDKVRDKFSVFSGGLFNFGASTPSGVHAPSSTPDGLGGVVTIFNMNPGMDTKGWNQIMTLPRLLTLEND
;
A
#
# COMPACT_ATOMS: atom_id res chain seq x y z
N MET A 1 -0.92 -11.70 -12.82
CA MET A 1 -0.75 -10.47 -12.04
C MET A 1 -1.53 -10.58 -10.74
N ASN A 2 -1.06 -9.87 -9.71
CA ASN A 2 -1.77 -9.73 -8.42
C ASN A 2 -1.93 -8.24 -8.09
N ASP A 3 -1.76 -7.88 -6.84
CA ASP A 3 -2.05 -6.57 -6.25
C ASP A 3 -1.62 -5.38 -7.11
N PRO A 4 -2.53 -4.41 -7.34
CA PRO A 4 -2.15 -3.11 -7.88
C PRO A 4 -1.32 -2.34 -6.86
N ASN A 5 -0.36 -1.56 -7.34
CA ASN A 5 0.57 -0.80 -6.53
C ASN A 5 0.73 0.60 -7.08
N GLY A 6 0.98 1.56 -6.23
CA GLY A 6 1.51 2.86 -6.60
C GLY A 6 0.73 3.61 -7.68
N LEU A 7 -0.62 3.54 -7.66
CA LEU A 7 -1.44 4.36 -8.55
C LEU A 7 -1.08 5.83 -8.38
N CYS A 8 -0.67 6.50 -9.45
CA CYS A 8 -0.32 7.92 -9.42
C CYS A 8 -0.55 8.61 -10.76
N PHE A 9 -0.60 9.94 -10.75
CA PHE A 9 -0.63 10.74 -11.96
C PHE A 9 0.70 11.48 -12.11
N TRP A 10 1.40 11.22 -13.23
CA TRP A 10 2.70 11.78 -13.52
C TRP A 10 2.83 12.10 -15.00
N ASN A 11 3.37 13.28 -15.31
CA ASN A 11 3.67 13.72 -16.67
C ASN A 11 2.54 13.50 -17.71
N GLY A 12 1.28 13.73 -17.28
CA GLY A 12 0.09 13.64 -18.15
C GLY A 12 -0.50 12.24 -18.32
N PHE A 13 -0.01 11.26 -17.58
CA PHE A 13 -0.54 9.89 -17.55
C PHE A 13 -0.85 9.43 -16.13
N TRP A 14 -1.84 8.60 -16.01
CA TRP A 14 -2.04 7.71 -14.87
C TRP A 14 -1.10 6.53 -15.01
N HIS A 15 -0.38 6.20 -13.96
CA HIS A 15 0.49 5.05 -13.85
C HIS A 15 -0.08 4.10 -12.82
N LEU A 16 -0.13 2.82 -13.15
CA LEU A 16 -0.48 1.74 -12.26
C LEU A 16 0.62 0.69 -12.30
N PHE A 17 1.19 0.39 -11.17
CA PHE A 17 2.06 -0.75 -11.02
C PHE A 17 1.29 -1.94 -10.46
N TYR A 18 1.83 -3.13 -10.61
CA TYR A 18 1.18 -4.34 -10.09
C TYR A 18 2.22 -5.45 -9.86
N GLN A 19 1.93 -6.36 -8.96
CA GLN A 19 2.75 -7.55 -8.83
C GLN A 19 2.64 -8.39 -10.10
N GLY A 20 3.70 -8.45 -10.87
CA GLY A 20 3.81 -9.17 -12.13
C GLY A 20 4.86 -10.26 -12.07
N TYR A 21 4.75 -11.22 -12.97
CA TYR A 21 5.64 -12.36 -13.08
C TYR A 21 6.12 -12.46 -14.52
N PRO A 22 7.32 -11.93 -14.85
CA PRO A 22 7.86 -12.11 -16.20
C PRO A 22 8.12 -13.59 -16.49
N PRO A 23 7.95 -14.05 -17.75
CA PRO A 23 8.07 -15.47 -18.07
C PRO A 23 9.45 -16.08 -17.73
N GLU A 24 10.48 -15.27 -17.76
CA GLU A 24 11.88 -15.65 -17.49
C GLU A 24 12.26 -15.66 -16.01
N ASP A 25 11.44 -15.04 -15.15
CA ASP A 25 11.70 -14.95 -13.72
C ASP A 25 10.40 -15.12 -12.94
N PRO A 26 10.22 -16.22 -12.17
CA PRO A 26 8.98 -16.48 -11.41
C PRO A 26 8.80 -15.61 -10.17
N ARG A 27 9.78 -14.74 -9.86
CA ARG A 27 9.66 -13.82 -8.72
C ARG A 27 8.71 -12.67 -9.06
N GLN A 28 8.06 -12.09 -8.06
CA GLN A 28 7.27 -10.88 -8.24
C GLN A 28 8.18 -9.68 -8.54
N HIS A 29 7.84 -8.99 -9.61
CA HIS A 29 8.34 -7.68 -10.02
C HIS A 29 7.21 -6.68 -9.95
N TRP A 30 7.52 -5.40 -10.04
CA TRP A 30 6.50 -4.41 -10.36
C TRP A 30 6.33 -4.34 -11.88
N GLY A 31 5.23 -4.92 -12.38
CA GLY A 31 4.72 -4.65 -13.71
C GLY A 31 4.20 -3.22 -13.79
N HIS A 32 3.97 -2.71 -15.00
CA HIS A 32 3.64 -1.30 -15.20
C HIS A 32 2.66 -1.11 -16.35
N ALA A 33 1.65 -0.30 -16.14
CA ALA A 33 0.72 0.14 -17.17
C ALA A 33 0.44 1.63 -17.05
N ILE A 34 0.14 2.28 -18.18
CA ILE A 34 -0.26 3.70 -18.24
C ILE A 34 -1.63 3.88 -18.84
N SER A 35 -2.28 4.98 -18.48
CA SER A 35 -3.59 5.36 -19.01
C SER A 35 -3.75 6.89 -19.05
N LYS A 36 -4.51 7.39 -20.02
CA LYS A 36 -4.95 8.79 -20.03
C LYS A 36 -6.27 9.02 -19.31
N ASN A 37 -7.04 7.97 -19.05
CA ASN A 37 -8.42 8.09 -18.57
C ASN A 37 -8.82 7.03 -17.54
N LEU A 38 -7.87 6.25 -17.01
CA LEU A 38 -8.08 5.18 -16.03
C LEU A 38 -8.93 3.99 -16.54
N ILE A 39 -9.35 4.00 -17.80
CA ILE A 39 -10.19 2.95 -18.41
C ILE A 39 -9.40 2.16 -19.45
N HIS A 40 -8.67 2.85 -20.31
CA HIS A 40 -7.85 2.23 -21.36
C HIS A 40 -6.40 2.26 -20.92
N TRP A 41 -5.85 1.08 -20.70
CA TRP A 41 -4.49 0.89 -20.21
C TRP A 41 -3.59 0.30 -21.28
N GLU A 42 -2.36 0.74 -21.28
CA GLU A 42 -1.27 0.25 -22.13
C GLU A 42 -0.16 -0.28 -21.22
N ASP A 43 0.20 -1.56 -21.42
CA ASP A 43 1.30 -2.18 -20.69
C ASP A 43 2.64 -1.63 -21.17
N LEU A 44 3.50 -1.34 -20.21
CA LEU A 44 4.89 -0.94 -20.39
C LEU A 44 5.83 -2.04 -19.89
N PRO A 45 7.14 -1.95 -20.17
CA PRO A 45 8.13 -2.83 -19.55
C PRO A 45 8.03 -2.81 -18.01
N TYR A 46 8.41 -3.90 -17.37
CA TYR A 46 8.47 -3.98 -15.91
C TYR A 46 9.31 -2.84 -15.34
N ALA A 47 8.80 -2.20 -14.29
CA ALA A 47 9.40 -1.01 -13.69
C ALA A 47 10.46 -1.34 -12.64
N ILE A 48 10.16 -2.23 -11.70
CA ILE A 48 11.05 -2.55 -10.58
C ILE A 48 11.32 -4.05 -10.54
N TYR A 49 12.60 -4.40 -10.48
CA TYR A 49 13.12 -5.77 -10.47
C TYR A 49 13.65 -6.11 -9.08
N PRO A 50 13.43 -7.34 -8.56
CA PRO A 50 13.92 -7.75 -7.25
C PRO A 50 15.44 -7.91 -7.25
N ASN A 51 16.15 -7.03 -6.58
CA ASN A 51 17.58 -7.06 -6.30
C ASN A 51 17.94 -5.90 -5.33
N PRO A 52 18.36 -6.10 -4.07
CA PRO A 52 18.81 -7.36 -3.45
C PRO A 52 17.71 -8.24 -2.85
N GLU A 53 16.47 -7.74 -2.74
CA GLU A 53 15.35 -8.48 -2.18
C GLU A 53 14.96 -9.70 -3.01
N GLY A 54 14.32 -10.69 -2.37
CA GLY A 54 13.86 -11.89 -3.04
C GLY A 54 12.73 -11.64 -4.04
N ARG A 55 11.78 -10.73 -3.72
CA ARG A 55 10.62 -10.37 -4.53
C ARG A 55 10.20 -8.92 -4.23
N CYS A 56 9.59 -8.24 -5.21
CA CYS A 56 8.94 -6.94 -5.01
C CYS A 56 7.47 -7.17 -4.70
N PHE A 57 7.10 -7.04 -3.42
CA PHE A 57 5.71 -7.11 -2.98
C PHE A 57 5.02 -5.74 -3.04
N SER A 58 3.87 -5.63 -2.40
CA SER A 58 3.04 -4.44 -2.49
C SER A 58 3.67 -3.21 -1.86
N GLY A 59 3.19 -2.06 -2.28
CA GLY A 59 3.66 -0.76 -1.83
C GLY A 59 2.93 0.38 -2.51
N SER A 60 3.38 1.59 -2.28
CA SER A 60 2.76 2.81 -2.78
C SER A 60 3.77 3.73 -3.44
N THR A 61 3.26 4.75 -4.13
CA THR A 61 4.07 5.85 -4.68
C THR A 61 3.69 7.17 -4.03
N PHE A 62 4.64 8.10 -4.03
CA PHE A 62 4.45 9.49 -3.68
C PHE A 62 5.06 10.37 -4.77
N VAL A 63 4.27 11.30 -5.32
CA VAL A 63 4.68 12.18 -6.41
C VAL A 63 5.18 13.50 -5.82
N GLU A 64 6.41 13.87 -6.15
CA GLU A 64 6.98 15.20 -5.92
C GLU A 64 6.99 16.00 -7.23
N GLU A 65 7.42 17.24 -7.19
CA GLU A 65 7.43 18.12 -8.35
C GLU A 65 8.35 17.60 -9.49
N ASP A 66 9.48 16.99 -9.12
CA ASP A 66 10.56 16.59 -10.03
C ASP A 66 10.78 15.07 -10.11
N ARG A 67 10.10 14.29 -9.28
CA ARG A 67 10.29 12.83 -9.23
C ARG A 67 9.08 12.10 -8.65
N VAL A 68 9.05 10.80 -8.86
CA VAL A 68 8.16 9.88 -8.19
C VAL A 68 8.98 8.95 -7.29
N ILE A 69 8.53 8.79 -6.06
CA ILE A 69 9.10 7.91 -5.05
C ILE A 69 8.21 6.69 -4.94
N ALA A 70 8.77 5.50 -5.07
CA ALA A 70 8.11 4.23 -4.75
C ALA A 70 8.68 3.68 -3.45
N MET A 71 7.81 3.24 -2.56
CA MET A 71 8.20 2.46 -1.38
C MET A 71 7.40 1.17 -1.37
N TYR A 72 8.08 0.04 -1.26
CA TYR A 72 7.47 -1.27 -1.37
C TYR A 72 8.14 -2.29 -0.43
N HIS A 73 7.42 -3.37 -0.14
CA HIS A 73 7.97 -4.46 0.66
C HIS A 73 8.83 -5.40 -0.21
N GLY A 74 10.11 -5.47 0.11
CA GLY A 74 11.04 -6.46 -0.44
C GLY A 74 11.10 -7.68 0.47
N THR A 75 10.70 -8.85 -0.06
CA THR A 75 10.76 -10.09 0.75
C THR A 75 12.18 -10.40 1.19
N ASP A 76 12.32 -10.95 2.39
CA ASP A 76 13.60 -11.29 3.03
C ASP A 76 14.50 -10.08 3.37
N ALA A 77 14.04 -8.85 3.09
CA ALA A 77 14.81 -7.64 3.33
C ALA A 77 14.06 -6.62 4.22
N GLY A 78 12.85 -6.22 3.83
CA GLY A 78 12.07 -5.16 4.44
C GLY A 78 11.64 -4.11 3.41
N ASN A 79 11.32 -2.88 3.84
CA ASN A 79 10.84 -1.86 2.94
C ASN A 79 12.00 -1.17 2.20
N ILE A 80 11.83 -1.04 0.90
CA ILE A 80 12.81 -0.49 -0.04
C ILE A 80 12.23 0.76 -0.67
N VAL A 81 13.07 1.77 -0.90
CA VAL A 81 12.73 2.99 -1.62
C VAL A 81 13.45 3.03 -2.95
N ALA A 82 12.68 3.29 -4.00
CA ALA A 82 13.18 3.60 -5.33
C ALA A 82 12.62 4.93 -5.82
N VAL A 83 13.36 5.61 -6.67
CA VAL A 83 12.97 6.91 -7.25
C VAL A 83 13.08 6.88 -8.75
N SER A 84 12.23 7.65 -9.43
CA SER A 84 12.29 7.86 -10.86
C SER A 84 12.01 9.33 -11.20
N THR A 85 12.80 9.89 -12.11
CA THR A 85 12.58 11.18 -12.77
C THR A 85 12.17 11.01 -14.23
N ASP A 86 12.04 9.75 -14.66
CA ASP A 86 11.69 9.39 -16.02
C ASP A 86 10.24 9.82 -16.33
N PRO A 87 9.98 10.49 -17.46
CA PRO A 87 8.63 10.92 -17.83
C PRO A 87 7.60 9.78 -17.94
N LEU A 88 8.05 8.55 -18.25
CA LEU A 88 7.20 7.36 -18.33
C LEU A 88 7.44 6.38 -17.19
N LEU A 89 8.25 6.74 -16.18
CA LEU A 89 8.59 5.89 -15.02
C LEU A 89 9.12 4.49 -15.42
N LEU A 90 9.93 4.43 -16.49
CA LEU A 90 10.57 3.20 -16.96
C LEU A 90 11.86 2.88 -16.20
N ASN A 91 12.53 3.93 -15.72
CA ASN A 91 13.83 3.81 -15.06
C ASN A 91 13.73 4.18 -13.59
N TRP A 92 14.04 3.23 -12.72
CA TRP A 92 13.99 3.41 -11.27
C TRP A 92 15.36 3.16 -10.64
N GLU A 93 15.75 4.03 -9.75
CA GLU A 93 16.96 3.90 -8.94
C GLU A 93 16.57 3.58 -7.49
N LYS A 94 17.04 2.46 -6.96
CA LYS A 94 16.94 2.15 -5.53
C LYS A 94 17.94 2.99 -4.77
N LEU A 95 17.47 3.76 -3.78
CA LEU A 95 18.30 4.72 -3.04
C LEU A 95 19.43 4.05 -2.25
N THR A 96 19.23 2.79 -1.88
CA THR A 96 20.22 2.00 -1.14
C THR A 96 20.29 0.59 -1.71
N GLY A 97 21.42 -0.08 -1.50
CA GLY A 97 21.58 -1.50 -1.83
C GLY A 97 20.94 -2.45 -0.80
N LYS A 98 20.05 -1.96 0.08
CA LYS A 98 19.41 -2.73 1.15
C LYS A 98 18.08 -2.08 1.52
N ALA A 99 17.25 -2.76 2.35
CA ALA A 99 16.04 -2.19 2.90
C ALA A 99 16.36 -0.95 3.78
N VAL A 100 15.55 0.10 3.63
CA VAL A 100 15.62 1.31 4.46
C VAL A 100 14.89 1.14 5.80
N ILE A 101 13.86 0.26 5.82
CA ILE A 101 13.23 -0.24 7.06
C ILE A 101 13.38 -1.77 7.01
N PRO A 102 14.40 -2.34 7.68
CA PRO A 102 14.65 -3.77 7.64
C PRO A 102 13.62 -4.55 8.46
N ILE A 103 13.38 -5.80 8.07
CA ILE A 103 12.60 -6.74 8.88
C ILE A 103 13.33 -6.93 10.22
N PRO A 104 12.63 -6.77 11.37
CA PRO A 104 13.25 -7.00 12.67
C PRO A 104 13.79 -8.41 12.83
N VAL A 105 14.95 -8.54 13.46
CA VAL A 105 15.58 -9.85 13.70
C VAL A 105 14.71 -10.68 14.65
N GLN A 106 14.41 -11.89 14.26
CA GLN A 106 13.60 -12.83 15.06
C GLN A 106 14.53 -13.60 16.05
N ASP A 107 14.91 -12.97 17.13
CA ASP A 107 15.79 -13.54 18.18
C ASP A 107 15.04 -14.00 19.45
N GLY A 108 13.68 -13.97 19.38
CA GLY A 108 12.80 -14.29 20.50
C GLY A 108 12.47 -13.08 21.40
N SER A 109 13.05 -11.91 21.14
CA SER A 109 12.69 -10.67 21.84
C SER A 109 11.31 -10.19 21.40
N PRO A 110 10.55 -9.50 22.28
CA PRO A 110 9.34 -8.80 21.88
C PRO A 110 9.64 -7.78 20.79
N GLN A 111 8.89 -7.85 19.68
CA GLN A 111 9.03 -6.89 18.59
C GLN A 111 8.08 -5.70 18.83
N GLU A 112 8.59 -4.49 18.70
CA GLU A 112 7.79 -3.27 18.81
C GLU A 112 6.93 -3.03 17.57
N TYR A 113 7.37 -3.53 16.41
CA TYR A 113 6.69 -3.39 15.12
C TYR A 113 6.96 -4.60 14.21
N THR A 114 6.15 -4.72 13.19
CA THR A 114 6.40 -5.61 12.05
C THR A 114 6.59 -4.78 10.78
N VAL A 115 7.19 -5.38 9.76
CA VAL A 115 7.47 -4.70 8.48
C VAL A 115 6.85 -5.49 7.34
N PHE A 116 5.83 -4.90 6.71
CA PHE A 116 5.16 -5.39 5.52
C PHE A 116 4.90 -4.23 4.55
N ASP A 117 3.84 -4.31 3.75
CA ASP A 117 3.51 -3.35 2.70
C ASP A 117 3.47 -1.91 3.22
N PRO A 118 4.19 -0.98 2.60
CA PRO A 118 4.22 0.40 3.04
C PRO A 118 3.26 1.30 2.26
N CYS A 119 2.80 2.37 2.95
CA CYS A 119 2.22 3.55 2.34
C CYS A 119 3.06 4.77 2.68
N ILE A 120 3.55 5.51 1.66
CA ILE A 120 4.41 6.68 1.85
C ILE A 120 3.68 7.98 1.53
N TRP A 121 3.91 9.02 2.34
CA TRP A 121 3.48 10.41 2.07
C TRP A 121 4.46 11.42 2.69
N SER A 122 4.24 12.71 2.44
CA SER A 122 5.01 13.77 3.10
C SER A 122 4.12 14.70 3.92
N LYS A 123 4.70 15.27 4.98
CA LYS A 123 4.09 16.28 5.84
C LYS A 123 5.16 17.16 6.46
N GLY A 124 5.05 18.48 6.27
CA GLY A 124 5.97 19.44 6.89
C GLY A 124 7.44 19.24 6.52
N GLY A 125 7.71 18.87 5.26
CA GLY A 125 9.06 18.64 4.74
C GLY A 125 9.72 17.35 5.24
N LYS A 126 8.95 16.42 5.81
CA LYS A 126 9.39 15.08 6.23
C LYS A 126 8.57 14.02 5.53
N TYR A 127 9.17 12.86 5.35
CA TYR A 127 8.49 11.66 4.84
C TYR A 127 7.96 10.81 5.98
N TYR A 128 6.81 10.23 5.75
CA TYR A 128 6.14 9.30 6.65
C TYR A 128 5.82 8.02 5.89
N SER A 129 5.89 6.91 6.59
CA SER A 129 5.47 5.63 6.04
C SER A 129 4.68 4.85 7.07
N LEU A 130 3.52 4.34 6.68
CA LEU A 130 2.89 3.23 7.39
C LEU A 130 3.53 1.93 6.91
N SER A 131 3.69 0.98 7.81
CA SER A 131 3.96 -0.41 7.47
C SER A 131 2.80 -1.24 8.01
N GLY A 132 2.06 -1.89 7.14
CA GLY A 132 1.01 -2.83 7.54
C GLY A 132 1.58 -3.97 8.39
N GLY A 133 0.72 -4.62 9.15
CA GLY A 133 1.13 -5.74 9.97
C GLY A 133 0.14 -6.13 11.04
N THR A 134 0.61 -6.87 12.02
CA THR A 134 -0.22 -7.33 13.12
C THR A 134 0.43 -7.08 14.47
N LEU A 135 -0.37 -6.63 15.43
CA LEU A 135 0.03 -6.49 16.81
C LEU A 135 -0.57 -7.61 17.66
N LEU A 136 0.26 -8.24 18.50
CA LEU A 136 -0.22 -9.12 19.56
C LEU A 136 -0.62 -8.27 20.75
N THR A 137 -1.86 -8.39 21.21
CA THR A 137 -2.36 -7.64 22.37
C THR A 137 -1.62 -7.99 23.67
N LYS A 138 -1.09 -9.22 23.75
CA LYS A 138 -0.23 -9.75 24.84
C LYS A 138 0.30 -11.11 24.41
N PRO A 139 1.30 -11.68 25.09
CA PRO A 139 1.74 -13.05 24.86
C PRO A 139 0.57 -14.04 24.91
N GLY A 140 0.38 -14.82 23.84
CA GLY A 140 -0.80 -15.71 23.68
C GLY A 140 -2.11 -14.98 23.41
N GLY A 141 -2.07 -13.67 23.14
CA GLY A 141 -3.23 -12.85 22.86
C GLY A 141 -3.68 -12.92 21.40
N LEU A 142 -4.73 -12.16 21.08
CA LEU A 142 -5.30 -12.10 19.75
C LEU A 142 -4.46 -11.21 18.85
N ARG A 143 -4.29 -11.60 17.59
CA ARG A 143 -3.72 -10.74 16.55
C ARG A 143 -4.78 -9.75 16.06
N ARG A 144 -4.38 -8.51 15.92
CA ARG A 144 -5.18 -7.44 15.30
C ARG A 144 -4.33 -6.72 14.27
N ALA A 145 -4.97 -6.22 13.24
CA ALA A 145 -4.30 -5.36 12.27
C ALA A 145 -3.70 -4.15 13.00
N ALA A 146 -2.52 -3.76 12.59
CA ALA A 146 -1.85 -2.56 13.06
C ALA A 146 -1.01 -1.96 11.94
N ASP A 147 -0.99 -0.65 11.91
CA ASP A 147 -0.13 0.12 11.03
C ASP A 147 0.95 0.76 11.88
N PHE A 148 2.19 0.47 11.57
CA PHE A 148 3.36 0.99 12.27
C PHE A 148 3.87 2.22 11.54
N LEU A 149 3.90 3.35 12.25
CA LEU A 149 4.30 4.63 11.67
C LEU A 149 5.79 4.84 11.78
N PHE A 150 6.40 5.16 10.65
CA PHE A 150 7.81 5.55 10.53
C PHE A 150 7.91 6.96 9.96
N ARG A 151 9.04 7.62 10.25
CA ARG A 151 9.36 8.96 9.76
C ARG A 151 10.80 9.03 9.27
N SER A 152 11.03 9.82 8.22
CA SER A 152 12.37 10.10 7.67
C SER A 152 12.50 11.56 7.24
N ASN A 153 13.73 12.07 7.23
CA ASN A 153 14.06 13.36 6.63
C ASN A 153 14.66 13.23 5.22
N ASP A 154 15.09 12.03 4.82
CA ASP A 154 15.94 11.82 3.64
C ASP A 154 15.60 10.56 2.83
N LEU A 155 14.52 9.83 3.19
CA LEU A 155 14.09 8.56 2.59
C LEU A 155 15.01 7.36 2.87
N ILE A 156 16.16 7.57 3.51
CA ILE A 156 17.18 6.54 3.79
C ILE A 156 17.15 6.12 5.26
N HIS A 157 17.08 7.12 6.16
CA HIS A 157 17.11 6.91 7.60
C HIS A 157 15.70 7.06 8.16
N TRP A 158 15.12 5.95 8.61
CA TRP A 158 13.75 5.88 9.14
C TRP A 158 13.75 5.60 10.63
N GLU A 159 12.91 6.35 11.33
CA GLU A 159 12.66 6.24 12.77
C GLU A 159 11.25 5.65 12.96
N TYR A 160 11.15 4.57 13.73
CA TYR A 160 9.85 4.09 14.20
C TYR A 160 9.29 5.06 15.24
N LEU A 161 8.03 5.43 15.12
CA LEU A 161 7.37 6.34 16.05
C LEU A 161 6.46 5.58 17.02
N HIS A 162 5.43 4.94 16.51
CA HIS A 162 4.41 4.24 17.28
C HIS A 162 3.39 3.56 16.37
N PRO A 163 2.47 2.71 16.89
CA PRO A 163 1.29 2.29 16.15
C PRO A 163 0.44 3.50 15.77
N PHE A 164 -0.08 3.51 14.54
CA PHE A 164 -0.70 4.70 13.95
C PHE A 164 -2.16 4.89 14.37
N THR A 165 -2.97 3.84 14.28
CA THR A 165 -4.41 3.89 14.55
C THR A 165 -4.73 3.85 16.05
N GLU A 166 -5.77 4.58 16.46
CA GLU A 166 -6.36 4.50 17.78
C GLU A 166 -7.91 4.50 17.69
N GLY A 167 -8.58 3.86 18.65
CA GLY A 167 -10.05 3.80 18.69
C GLY A 167 -10.68 2.85 17.65
N ASP A 168 -9.90 2.07 16.93
CA ASP A 168 -10.44 1.13 15.96
C ASP A 168 -11.17 -0.04 16.66
N ILE A 169 -12.45 -0.17 16.31
CA ILE A 169 -13.33 -1.28 16.72
C ILE A 169 -13.95 -1.99 15.51
N PHE A 170 -13.55 -1.63 14.30
CA PHE A 170 -14.15 -2.09 13.05
C PHE A 170 -13.38 -3.25 12.42
N THR A 171 -12.05 -3.30 12.61
CA THR A 171 -11.24 -4.45 12.16
C THR A 171 -11.52 -5.68 12.99
N LEU A 172 -11.56 -6.82 12.33
CA LEU A 172 -11.78 -8.11 12.98
C LEU A 172 -10.47 -8.68 13.54
N VAL A 173 -10.61 -9.53 14.54
CA VAL A 173 -9.50 -10.33 15.03
C VAL A 173 -8.99 -11.25 13.91
N GLY A 174 -7.69 -11.15 13.62
CA GLY A 174 -7.03 -11.89 12.55
C GLY A 174 -6.85 -11.11 11.25
N ASP A 175 -7.46 -9.93 11.12
CA ASP A 175 -7.10 -9.00 10.03
C ASP A 175 -5.63 -8.60 10.14
N ASP A 176 -4.97 -8.41 9.01
CA ASP A 176 -3.52 -8.19 8.94
C ASP A 176 -3.09 -6.85 8.32
N GLY A 177 -4.04 -6.02 7.87
CA GLY A 177 -3.77 -4.66 7.42
C GLY A 177 -2.83 -4.54 6.22
N ALA A 178 -2.87 -5.52 5.29
CA ALA A 178 -2.01 -5.53 4.11
C ALA A 178 -2.36 -4.40 3.13
N CYS A 179 -1.40 -3.97 2.32
CA CYS A 179 -1.56 -2.96 1.27
C CYS A 179 -2.23 -1.65 1.76
N PRO A 180 -1.72 -1.00 2.83
CA PRO A 180 -2.35 0.21 3.36
C PRO A 180 -2.21 1.39 2.40
N TYR A 181 -3.25 2.25 2.36
CA TYR A 181 -3.23 3.56 1.70
C TYR A 181 -3.94 4.57 2.57
N PHE A 182 -3.23 5.62 2.96
CA PHE A 182 -3.72 6.66 3.87
C PHE A 182 -3.80 8.02 3.18
N TRP A 183 -5.03 8.55 3.01
CA TRP A 183 -5.28 9.80 2.28
C TRP A 183 -6.29 10.71 2.95
N PRO A 184 -6.19 12.04 2.74
CA PRO A 184 -7.29 12.93 3.04
C PRO A 184 -8.50 12.62 2.14
N ILE A 185 -9.71 12.73 2.69
CA ILE A 185 -10.99 12.60 1.99
C ILE A 185 -11.99 13.60 2.58
N GLY A 186 -12.39 14.60 1.80
CA GLY A 186 -13.16 15.73 2.33
C GLY A 186 -12.41 16.43 3.46
N ASP A 187 -13.03 16.56 4.61
CA ASP A 187 -12.46 17.10 5.85
C ASP A 187 -11.88 16.02 6.79
N LYS A 188 -11.90 14.75 6.38
CA LYS A 188 -11.46 13.57 7.12
C LYS A 188 -10.27 12.90 6.47
N TYR A 189 -9.94 11.71 6.99
CA TYR A 189 -8.93 10.82 6.40
C TYR A 189 -9.50 9.41 6.26
N ILE A 190 -9.06 8.73 5.21
CA ILE A 190 -9.39 7.33 4.94
C ILE A 190 -8.11 6.50 4.96
N LEU A 191 -8.16 5.35 5.62
CA LEU A 191 -7.18 4.28 5.51
C LEU A 191 -7.83 3.11 4.78
N LEU A 192 -7.35 2.83 3.58
CA LEU A 192 -7.73 1.66 2.79
C LEU A 192 -6.72 0.55 3.06
N PHE A 193 -7.17 -0.68 3.16
CA PHE A 193 -6.29 -1.83 3.32
C PHE A 193 -6.99 -3.13 2.89
N TYR A 194 -6.23 -4.19 2.87
CA TYR A 194 -6.69 -5.54 2.58
C TYR A 194 -6.44 -6.45 3.78
N SER A 195 -7.35 -7.37 4.02
CA SER A 195 -7.14 -8.48 4.94
C SER A 195 -7.24 -9.81 4.21
N HIS A 196 -6.27 -10.69 4.44
CA HIS A 196 -6.32 -12.06 3.93
C HIS A 196 -7.48 -12.87 4.50
N MET A 197 -8.13 -12.38 5.58
CA MET A 197 -9.31 -13.01 6.17
C MET A 197 -10.63 -12.46 5.62
N SER A 198 -10.75 -11.14 5.47
CA SER A 198 -12.03 -10.47 5.27
C SER A 198 -12.10 -9.61 4.01
N GLY A 199 -11.01 -9.51 3.23
CA GLY A 199 -10.97 -8.79 1.97
C GLY A 199 -10.66 -7.31 2.12
N GLY A 200 -11.03 -6.51 1.10
CA GLY A 200 -10.81 -5.07 1.08
C GLY A 200 -11.63 -4.32 2.12
N GLN A 201 -10.99 -3.43 2.87
CA GLN A 201 -11.57 -2.68 3.98
C GLN A 201 -11.19 -1.21 3.95
N TYR A 202 -11.93 -0.41 4.70
CA TYR A 202 -11.58 0.97 4.99
C TYR A 202 -11.85 1.34 6.44
N LEU A 203 -11.07 2.31 6.92
CA LEU A 203 -11.34 3.05 8.16
C LEU A 203 -11.44 4.54 7.83
N LEU A 204 -12.40 5.23 8.47
CA LEU A 204 -12.54 6.69 8.42
C LEU A 204 -12.24 7.27 9.78
N GLY A 205 -11.59 8.44 9.81
CA GLY A 205 -11.18 9.05 11.06
C GLY A 205 -10.64 10.46 10.93
N ASP A 206 -10.20 10.98 12.05
CA ASP A 206 -9.51 12.26 12.17
C ASP A 206 -8.00 12.01 12.34
N TYR A 207 -7.18 12.73 11.57
CA TYR A 207 -5.73 12.67 11.71
C TYR A 207 -5.22 13.83 12.57
N ASP A 208 -4.78 13.50 13.78
CA ASP A 208 -4.05 14.43 14.66
C ASP A 208 -2.64 14.64 14.12
N LYS A 209 -2.44 15.74 13.40
CA LYS A 209 -1.16 16.08 12.76
C LYS A 209 -0.04 16.45 13.75
N VAL A 210 -0.37 16.66 15.03
CA VAL A 210 0.62 16.98 16.09
C VAL A 210 1.15 15.69 16.74
N ARG A 211 0.23 14.77 17.04
CA ARG A 211 0.56 13.48 17.66
C ARG A 211 0.92 12.41 16.63
N ASP A 212 0.65 12.65 15.34
CA ASP A 212 0.74 11.66 14.26
C ASP A 212 -0.12 10.41 14.53
N LYS A 213 -1.38 10.63 14.99
CA LYS A 213 -2.35 9.59 15.30
C LYS A 213 -3.58 9.69 14.43
N PHE A 214 -4.10 8.54 14.03
CA PHE A 214 -5.34 8.42 13.29
C PHE A 214 -6.42 7.86 14.20
N SER A 215 -7.36 8.72 14.61
CA SER A 215 -8.48 8.38 15.50
C SER A 215 -9.66 7.91 14.65
N VAL A 216 -9.95 6.62 14.71
CA VAL A 216 -10.96 5.96 13.88
C VAL A 216 -12.34 6.11 14.50
N PHE A 217 -13.36 6.51 13.72
CA PHE A 217 -14.75 6.59 14.13
C PHE A 217 -15.73 5.79 13.25
N SER A 218 -15.30 5.35 12.06
CA SER A 218 -16.10 4.53 11.14
C SER A 218 -15.20 3.57 10.35
N GLY A 219 -15.78 2.49 9.86
CA GLY A 219 -15.08 1.53 9.04
C GLY A 219 -16.02 0.49 8.45
N GLY A 220 -15.56 -0.21 7.43
CA GLY A 220 -16.36 -1.24 6.78
C GLY A 220 -15.62 -2.01 5.70
N LEU A 221 -16.35 -2.93 5.08
CA LEU A 221 -15.86 -3.81 4.04
C LEU A 221 -16.27 -3.28 2.66
N PHE A 222 -15.38 -3.42 1.67
CA PHE A 222 -15.75 -3.25 0.26
C PHE A 222 -16.36 -4.50 -0.37
N ASN A 223 -16.25 -5.64 0.31
CA ASN A 223 -16.53 -6.95 -0.24
C ASN A 223 -17.57 -7.68 0.62
N PHE A 224 -18.85 -7.39 0.39
CA PHE A 224 -19.94 -8.03 1.09
C PHE A 224 -20.28 -9.38 0.46
N GLY A 225 -20.36 -10.44 1.29
CA GLY A 225 -20.82 -11.75 0.89
C GLY A 225 -19.82 -12.65 0.19
N ALA A 226 -18.62 -12.18 -0.11
CA ALA A 226 -17.55 -13.02 -0.63
C ALA A 226 -16.63 -13.49 0.53
N SER A 227 -16.22 -14.74 0.49
CA SER A 227 -15.20 -15.26 1.40
C SER A 227 -13.83 -15.21 0.76
N THR A 228 -12.79 -14.97 1.55
CA THR A 228 -11.41 -15.04 1.06
C THR A 228 -11.07 -16.44 0.54
N PRO A 229 -10.25 -16.55 -0.52
CA PRO A 229 -9.54 -15.45 -1.20
C PRO A 229 -10.32 -14.81 -2.36
N SER A 230 -11.64 -14.87 -2.41
CA SER A 230 -12.45 -14.33 -3.51
C SER A 230 -12.89 -12.88 -3.28
N GLY A 231 -13.27 -12.19 -4.36
CA GLY A 231 -13.79 -10.84 -4.34
C GLY A 231 -12.73 -9.75 -4.41
N VAL A 232 -13.04 -8.61 -3.84
CA VAL A 232 -12.20 -7.41 -3.85
C VAL A 232 -11.04 -7.57 -2.86
N HIS A 233 -9.83 -7.45 -3.38
CA HIS A 233 -8.58 -7.59 -2.66
C HIS A 233 -7.87 -6.25 -2.46
N ALA A 234 -6.54 -6.28 -2.58
CA ALA A 234 -5.64 -5.18 -2.34
C ALA A 234 -6.03 -3.90 -3.09
N PRO A 235 -6.09 -2.75 -2.41
CA PRO A 235 -6.23 -1.45 -3.06
C PRO A 235 -4.91 -0.96 -3.65
N SER A 236 -5.00 -0.08 -4.66
CA SER A 236 -4.02 0.94 -4.96
C SER A 236 -4.75 2.26 -5.17
N SER A 237 -4.34 3.31 -4.48
CA SER A 237 -5.11 4.54 -4.47
C SER A 237 -4.25 5.81 -4.41
N THR A 238 -4.85 6.92 -4.86
CA THR A 238 -4.25 8.25 -4.84
C THR A 238 -5.33 9.32 -4.70
N PRO A 239 -5.05 10.50 -4.10
CA PRO A 239 -5.97 11.62 -4.12
C PRO A 239 -6.31 12.06 -5.56
N ASP A 240 -7.55 12.48 -5.79
CA ASP A 240 -8.00 13.03 -7.08
C ASP A 240 -7.66 14.51 -7.28
N GLY A 241 -7.12 15.17 -6.25
CA GLY A 241 -6.86 16.61 -6.23
C GLY A 241 -8.09 17.48 -5.97
N LEU A 242 -9.28 16.89 -5.81
CA LEU A 242 -10.56 17.57 -5.60
C LEU A 242 -11.23 17.21 -4.24
N GLY A 243 -10.51 16.48 -3.41
CA GLY A 243 -10.97 16.05 -2.08
C GLY A 243 -11.52 14.62 -2.03
N GLY A 244 -11.48 13.91 -3.14
CA GLY A 244 -11.77 12.48 -3.24
C GLY A 244 -10.53 11.63 -3.35
N VAL A 245 -10.72 10.30 -3.38
CA VAL A 245 -9.67 9.30 -3.55
C VAL A 245 -10.03 8.36 -4.69
N VAL A 246 -9.19 8.33 -5.72
CA VAL A 246 -9.30 7.33 -6.80
C VAL A 246 -8.66 6.05 -6.32
N THR A 247 -9.35 4.92 -6.47
CA THR A 247 -8.83 3.60 -6.10
C THR A 247 -9.15 2.55 -7.14
N ILE A 248 -8.19 1.64 -7.35
CA ILE A 248 -8.32 0.42 -8.14
C ILE A 248 -7.98 -0.73 -7.20
N PHE A 249 -8.76 -1.80 -7.28
CA PHE A 249 -8.50 -3.04 -6.55
C PHE A 249 -8.18 -4.16 -7.54
N ASN A 250 -7.48 -5.19 -7.10
CA ASN A 250 -7.57 -6.45 -7.81
C ASN A 250 -8.80 -7.23 -7.32
N MET A 251 -9.30 -8.06 -8.19
CA MET A 251 -10.40 -8.96 -7.91
C MET A 251 -9.99 -10.40 -8.21
N ASN A 252 -10.14 -11.24 -7.20
CA ASN A 252 -9.90 -12.67 -7.30
C ASN A 252 -11.25 -13.38 -7.46
N PRO A 253 -11.45 -14.20 -8.51
CA PRO A 253 -12.72 -14.91 -8.73
C PRO A 253 -13.00 -15.99 -7.66
N GLY A 254 -11.98 -16.40 -6.86
CA GLY A 254 -12.12 -17.45 -5.84
C GLY A 254 -12.32 -18.85 -6.41
N MET A 255 -12.07 -19.04 -7.69
CA MET A 255 -12.21 -20.30 -8.41
C MET A 255 -11.23 -20.34 -9.58
N ASP A 256 -10.95 -21.54 -10.05
CA ASP A 256 -10.11 -21.72 -11.23
C ASP A 256 -10.75 -21.08 -12.48
N THR A 257 -9.96 -20.31 -13.22
CA THR A 257 -10.37 -19.67 -14.46
C THR A 257 -9.46 -20.11 -15.60
N LYS A 258 -10.04 -20.13 -16.82
CA LYS A 258 -9.29 -20.55 -18.01
C LYS A 258 -8.60 -19.34 -18.65
N GLY A 259 -7.26 -19.30 -18.57
CA GLY A 259 -6.46 -18.31 -19.28
C GLY A 259 -6.26 -16.97 -18.54
N TRP A 260 -6.78 -16.82 -17.34
CA TRP A 260 -6.56 -15.67 -16.47
C TRP A 260 -6.72 -16.09 -15.00
N ASN A 261 -6.26 -15.26 -14.05
CA ASN A 261 -6.36 -15.56 -12.63
C ASN A 261 -7.03 -14.43 -11.86
N GLN A 262 -6.56 -13.20 -12.04
CA GLN A 262 -7.08 -12.01 -11.36
C GLN A 262 -7.25 -10.89 -12.39
N ILE A 263 -8.11 -9.93 -12.08
CA ILE A 263 -8.34 -8.73 -12.89
C ILE A 263 -8.29 -7.49 -12.01
N MET A 264 -7.90 -6.35 -12.59
CA MET A 264 -8.07 -5.05 -11.95
C MET A 264 -9.52 -4.58 -12.09
N THR A 265 -10.07 -3.99 -11.03
CA THR A 265 -11.41 -3.37 -11.10
C THR A 265 -11.37 -2.12 -11.98
N LEU A 266 -12.52 -1.66 -12.42
CA LEU A 266 -12.66 -0.28 -12.87
C LEU A 266 -12.29 0.67 -11.72
N PRO A 267 -11.80 1.88 -12.03
CA PRO A 267 -11.49 2.87 -11.01
C PRO A 267 -12.76 3.26 -10.26
N ARG A 268 -12.64 3.46 -8.97
CA ARG A 268 -13.69 3.99 -8.09
C ARG A 268 -13.23 5.34 -7.57
N LEU A 269 -14.09 6.32 -7.63
CA LEU A 269 -13.92 7.57 -6.91
C LEU A 269 -14.64 7.46 -5.57
N LEU A 270 -13.87 7.54 -4.51
CA LEU A 270 -14.38 7.59 -3.14
C LEU A 270 -14.53 9.05 -2.72
N THR A 271 -15.67 9.41 -2.21
CA THR A 271 -15.98 10.75 -1.69
C THR A 271 -16.62 10.64 -0.31
N LEU A 272 -16.44 11.66 0.52
CA LEU A 272 -17.12 11.77 1.78
C LEU A 272 -18.45 12.53 1.55
N GLU A 273 -19.56 11.89 1.84
CA GLU A 273 -20.86 12.56 1.89
C GLU A 273 -21.08 13.08 3.31
N ASN A 274 -21.43 14.35 3.43
CA ASN A 274 -21.87 14.92 4.70
C ASN A 274 -23.38 14.65 4.82
N ASP A 275 -23.76 13.93 5.86
CA ASP A 275 -25.17 13.75 6.26
C ASP A 275 -25.77 15.06 6.81
#